data_de7a8cec322fac18f8e137abab945743
#
_entry.id   de7a8cec322fac18f8e137abab945743
#
_cell.length_a   1.000
_cell.length_b   1.000
_cell.length_c   1.000
_cell.angle_alpha   90.00
_cell.angle_beta   90.00
_cell.angle_gamma   90.00
#
_symmetry.space_group_name_H-M   'P 1'
#
loop_
_entity.id
_entity.type
_entity.pdbx_description
1 polymer ?
#
loop_
_entity_poly.entity_id
_entity_poly.type
_entity_poly.pdbx_seq_one_letter_code
_entity_poly.pdbx_strand_id
1 'polypeptide(L)'
;MNVEEYLNQLNESQREAVVYNEGPSLVVAGAGSGKTRVLTYKIAYLLQLGLPPYSILALTFTNKAAREMKERIAAITGDQTARRLWMGTFHSIFSRILRNEAEHIGYPSNFTIYDATDSKSLLKSIIKEMQLDDKVYRLGMVQSRISNAKNSLITYTAYEQNKELVESDMNAKVPLLREIYKRYQSRCLQAGAMDFDDLLLQTNILFRDHPAVLEKYRNFFRYVLVDEYQDTNFAQHLIVQRLCERHGHICVVGDDAQSIYSFRGANIDNILQFKNLYTGCRIFKLERNYRSTQNIVNAANSLIDKNTRQIPKTVYSEKEAGNKVSVFTSYSDYEEGYTVAARINEMHGILGKFSYADFAILYRTNAQSRILEEALRKRGIPYKIYGGLSFYQRKEIKDVISYFRLIVNPHDEEALKRIINYPTRGIGDTTVGKLVGAATEYGVSLWTVLQAPLEYSLPINNGTAKKLSDFRSLIEVFIEENKKLSAEELATLVVKRSGIVSDLFQDRSVEGVSKQENLQELLKGIAEFCEIRREEG
;
A
#
# COMPACT_ATOMS: atom_id res chain seq x y z
N MET A 1 27.17 0.01 19.01
CA MET A 1 27.05 -1.31 19.70
C MET A 1 27.95 -2.29 18.99
N ASN A 2 28.79 -3.05 19.72
CA ASN A 2 29.68 -4.05 19.07
C ASN A 2 28.85 -5.25 18.60
N VAL A 3 29.28 -5.94 17.53
CA VAL A 3 28.61 -7.14 16.97
C VAL A 3 28.35 -8.19 18.05
N GLU A 4 29.32 -8.45 18.86
CA GLU A 4 29.22 -9.46 19.90
C GLU A 4 28.12 -9.12 20.92
N GLU A 5 27.90 -7.83 21.21
CA GLU A 5 26.89 -7.40 22.18
C GLU A 5 25.47 -7.72 21.74
N TYR A 6 25.12 -7.47 20.46
CA TYR A 6 23.77 -7.78 20.01
C TYR A 6 23.57 -9.24 19.62
N LEU A 7 24.61 -9.91 19.11
CA LEU A 7 24.55 -11.35 18.86
C LEU A 7 24.34 -12.18 20.13
N ASN A 8 24.92 -11.75 21.23
CA ASN A 8 24.72 -12.39 22.54
C ASN A 8 23.31 -12.24 23.13
N GLN A 9 22.50 -11.31 22.59
CA GLN A 9 21.10 -11.16 22.97
C GLN A 9 20.17 -12.14 22.24
N LEU A 10 20.67 -12.87 21.26
CA LEU A 10 19.92 -13.83 20.47
C LEU A 10 20.02 -15.23 21.05
N ASN A 11 18.93 -16.01 20.89
CA ASN A 11 19.05 -17.46 21.12
C ASN A 11 19.84 -18.11 19.97
N GLU A 12 20.17 -19.37 20.11
CA GLU A 12 21.01 -20.09 19.14
C GLU A 12 20.41 -20.07 17.72
N SER A 13 19.13 -20.42 17.58
CA SER A 13 18.45 -20.44 16.26
C SER A 13 18.40 -19.06 15.62
N GLN A 14 18.13 -18.01 16.40
CA GLN A 14 18.14 -16.63 15.90
C GLN A 14 19.54 -16.21 15.45
N ARG A 15 20.56 -16.55 16.25
CA ARG A 15 21.95 -16.21 15.96
C ARG A 15 22.44 -16.90 14.68
N GLU A 16 22.16 -18.19 14.51
CA GLU A 16 22.50 -18.93 13.29
C GLU A 16 21.87 -18.30 12.04
N ALA A 17 20.59 -17.90 12.12
CA ALA A 17 19.90 -17.23 11.03
C ALA A 17 20.52 -15.86 10.69
N VAL A 18 20.98 -15.11 11.67
CA VAL A 18 21.62 -13.79 11.48
C VAL A 18 22.99 -13.91 10.84
N VAL A 19 23.82 -14.86 11.26
CA VAL A 19 25.22 -14.98 10.78
C VAL A 19 25.35 -15.69 9.44
N TYR A 20 24.35 -16.47 9.00
CA TYR A 20 24.39 -17.15 7.74
C TYR A 20 24.12 -16.21 6.55
N ASN A 21 25.11 -15.95 5.72
CA ASN A 21 25.03 -15.00 4.59
C ASN A 21 25.66 -15.55 3.30
N GLU A 22 26.02 -16.80 3.27
CA GLU A 22 26.76 -17.44 2.17
C GLU A 22 25.85 -17.85 1.01
N GLY A 23 24.54 -17.91 1.24
CA GLY A 23 23.56 -18.32 0.25
C GLY A 23 22.13 -17.98 0.65
N PRO A 24 21.16 -18.50 -0.10
CA PRO A 24 19.74 -18.28 0.21
C PRO A 24 19.36 -18.85 1.57
N SER A 25 18.56 -18.15 2.31
CA SER A 25 18.02 -18.61 3.60
C SER A 25 16.53 -18.33 3.73
N LEU A 26 15.84 -19.29 4.32
CA LEU A 26 14.46 -19.19 4.74
C LEU A 26 14.39 -19.28 6.26
N VAL A 27 13.92 -18.24 6.91
CA VAL A 27 13.67 -18.21 8.34
C VAL A 27 12.17 -18.42 8.57
N VAL A 28 11.82 -19.62 9.02
CA VAL A 28 10.45 -19.96 9.41
C VAL A 28 10.25 -19.50 10.84
N ALA A 29 9.55 -18.39 11.00
CA ALA A 29 9.43 -17.70 12.27
C ALA A 29 8.03 -17.88 12.84
N GLY A 30 7.89 -18.74 13.84
CA GLY A 30 6.65 -18.90 14.59
C GLY A 30 6.18 -17.59 15.22
N ALA A 31 4.91 -17.52 15.60
CA ALA A 31 4.35 -16.34 16.25
C ALA A 31 5.15 -15.95 17.50
N GLY A 32 5.46 -14.67 17.66
CA GLY A 32 6.19 -14.15 18.81
C GLY A 32 7.63 -14.64 18.98
N SER A 33 8.26 -15.13 17.89
CA SER A 33 9.60 -15.75 17.92
C SER A 33 10.78 -14.79 17.80
N GLY A 34 10.51 -13.48 17.72
CA GLY A 34 11.57 -12.47 17.55
C GLY A 34 11.99 -12.29 16.08
N LYS A 35 11.11 -12.54 15.14
CA LYS A 35 11.30 -12.36 13.69
C LYS A 35 11.91 -10.99 13.34
N THR A 36 11.33 -9.91 13.83
CA THR A 36 11.80 -8.54 13.57
C THR A 36 13.21 -8.31 14.13
N ARG A 37 13.52 -8.91 15.26
CA ARG A 37 14.87 -8.86 15.86
C ARG A 37 15.90 -9.53 14.97
N VAL A 38 15.59 -10.69 14.43
CA VAL A 38 16.46 -11.41 13.48
C VAL A 38 16.75 -10.57 12.25
N LEU A 39 15.72 -9.99 11.63
CA LEU A 39 15.89 -9.12 10.46
C LEU A 39 16.74 -7.88 10.78
N THR A 40 16.45 -7.21 11.87
CA THR A 40 17.17 -6.01 12.30
C THR A 40 18.64 -6.31 12.58
N TYR A 41 18.91 -7.37 13.31
CA TYR A 41 20.28 -7.75 13.66
C TYR A 41 21.05 -8.31 12.48
N LYS A 42 20.38 -8.98 11.55
CA LYS A 42 21.00 -9.43 10.30
C LYS A 42 21.45 -8.25 9.44
N ILE A 43 20.65 -7.22 9.32
CA ILE A 43 21.03 -5.99 8.60
C ILE A 43 22.24 -5.34 9.29
N ALA A 44 22.22 -5.20 10.60
CA ALA A 44 23.37 -4.67 11.35
C ALA A 44 24.64 -5.50 11.14
N TYR A 45 24.51 -6.82 11.12
CA TYR A 45 25.60 -7.75 10.86
C TYR A 45 26.18 -7.60 9.46
N LEU A 46 25.32 -7.49 8.43
CA LEU A 46 25.73 -7.26 7.04
C LEU A 46 26.49 -5.94 6.88
N LEU A 47 26.04 -4.88 7.52
CA LEU A 47 26.74 -3.59 7.52
C LEU A 47 28.12 -3.70 8.14
N GLN A 48 28.24 -4.49 9.19
CA GLN A 48 29.52 -4.70 9.87
C GLN A 48 30.47 -5.58 9.07
N LEU A 49 29.96 -6.48 8.22
CA LEU A 49 30.76 -7.22 7.25
C LEU A 49 31.26 -6.34 6.09
N GLY A 50 30.90 -5.06 6.06
CA GLY A 50 31.38 -4.09 5.08
C GLY A 50 30.46 -3.85 3.89
N LEU A 51 29.21 -4.36 3.91
CA LEU A 51 28.25 -4.02 2.86
C LEU A 51 27.86 -2.55 2.99
N PRO A 52 27.93 -1.77 1.89
CA PRO A 52 27.42 -0.41 1.92
C PRO A 52 25.92 -0.39 2.21
N PRO A 53 25.41 0.56 3.01
CA PRO A 53 23.99 0.61 3.37
C PRO A 53 23.05 0.60 2.16
N TYR A 54 23.39 1.34 1.12
CA TYR A 54 22.58 1.42 -0.11
C TYR A 54 22.50 0.09 -0.90
N SER A 55 23.38 -0.86 -0.62
CA SER A 55 23.39 -2.17 -1.29
C SER A 55 22.50 -3.22 -0.61
N ILE A 56 21.86 -2.87 0.49
CA ILE A 56 20.94 -3.73 1.22
C ILE A 56 19.51 -3.29 0.93
N LEU A 57 18.72 -4.22 0.38
CA LEU A 57 17.30 -4.06 0.12
C LEU A 57 16.49 -4.85 1.14
N ALA A 58 15.66 -4.18 1.92
CA ALA A 58 14.75 -4.80 2.89
C ALA A 58 13.30 -4.45 2.56
N LEU A 59 12.51 -5.47 2.25
CA LEU A 59 11.12 -5.34 1.81
C LEU A 59 10.15 -5.83 2.89
N THR A 60 9.12 -5.03 3.14
CA THR A 60 8.02 -5.35 4.05
C THR A 60 6.67 -5.11 3.37
N PHE A 61 5.56 -5.33 4.10
CA PHE A 61 4.21 -5.16 3.54
C PHE A 61 3.50 -3.89 4.00
N THR A 62 3.93 -3.29 5.12
CA THR A 62 3.29 -2.10 5.66
C THR A 62 4.31 -1.00 5.94
N ASN A 63 3.90 0.25 5.72
CA ASN A 63 4.74 1.40 6.05
C ASN A 63 5.06 1.47 7.55
N LYS A 64 4.16 1.00 8.41
CA LYS A 64 4.38 0.90 9.85
C LYS A 64 5.54 -0.07 10.16
N ALA A 65 5.51 -1.27 9.59
CA ALA A 65 6.58 -2.26 9.78
C ALA A 65 7.93 -1.75 9.26
N ALA A 66 7.94 -1.10 8.11
CA ALA A 66 9.15 -0.50 7.54
C ALA A 66 9.74 0.58 8.48
N ARG A 67 8.90 1.44 9.03
CA ARG A 67 9.31 2.49 9.97
C ARG A 67 9.87 1.91 11.26
N GLU A 68 9.15 0.99 11.90
CA GLU A 68 9.59 0.34 13.13
C GLU A 68 10.94 -0.38 12.96
N MET A 69 11.12 -1.06 11.83
CA MET A 69 12.39 -1.73 11.51
C MET A 69 13.51 -0.71 11.34
N LYS A 70 13.26 0.37 10.63
CA LYS A 70 14.23 1.45 10.40
C LYS A 70 14.66 2.12 11.69
N GLU A 71 13.72 2.41 12.60
CA GLU A 71 13.99 2.95 13.93
C GLU A 71 14.86 2.01 14.78
N ARG A 72 14.58 0.71 14.76
CA ARG A 72 15.38 -0.30 15.46
C ARG A 72 16.80 -0.42 14.90
N ILE A 73 16.96 -0.34 13.60
CA ILE A 73 18.28 -0.34 12.96
C ILE A 73 19.04 0.93 13.30
N ALA A 74 18.38 2.07 13.26
CA ALA A 74 18.97 3.37 13.63
C ALA A 74 19.52 3.36 15.09
N ALA A 75 18.80 2.72 16.00
CA ALA A 75 19.26 2.56 17.39
C ALA A 75 20.56 1.75 17.52
N ILE A 76 20.84 0.85 16.58
CA ILE A 76 22.03 0.00 16.59
C ILE A 76 23.18 0.63 15.80
N THR A 77 22.89 1.17 14.61
CA THR A 77 23.88 1.59 13.61
C THR A 77 24.02 3.09 13.42
N GLY A 78 23.11 3.87 14.01
CA GLY A 78 23.01 5.31 13.85
C GLY A 78 22.07 5.74 12.73
N ASP A 79 21.48 6.92 12.88
CA ASP A 79 20.46 7.45 11.96
C ASP A 79 20.95 7.62 10.52
N GLN A 80 22.16 8.13 10.33
CA GLN A 80 22.73 8.36 9.00
C GLN A 80 22.88 7.06 8.20
N THR A 81 23.30 5.98 8.85
CA THR A 81 23.43 4.67 8.22
C THR A 81 22.05 4.09 7.87
N ALA A 82 21.11 4.16 8.81
CA ALA A 82 19.75 3.66 8.60
C ALA A 82 19.01 4.38 7.45
N ARG A 83 19.23 5.68 7.30
CA ARG A 83 18.63 6.48 6.20
C ARG A 83 19.11 6.06 4.81
N ARG A 84 20.30 5.51 4.70
CA ARG A 84 20.89 5.09 3.41
C ARG A 84 20.49 3.69 2.98
N LEU A 85 19.83 2.91 3.84
CA LEU A 85 19.28 1.60 3.49
C LEU A 85 18.09 1.75 2.54
N TRP A 86 18.00 0.83 1.59
CA TRP A 86 16.80 0.68 0.78
C TRP A 86 15.80 -0.20 1.53
N MET A 87 14.91 0.44 2.27
CA MET A 87 13.96 -0.21 3.15
C MET A 87 12.57 0.41 2.98
N GLY A 88 11.59 -0.42 2.75
CA GLY A 88 10.21 0.00 2.58
C GLY A 88 9.28 -1.13 2.15
N THR A 89 8.07 -0.75 1.77
CA THR A 89 7.14 -1.69 1.16
C THR A 89 7.54 -1.98 -0.28
N PHE A 90 7.08 -3.10 -0.84
CA PHE A 90 7.28 -3.40 -2.26
C PHE A 90 6.87 -2.23 -3.15
N HIS A 91 5.67 -1.70 -2.94
CA HIS A 91 5.16 -0.60 -3.76
C HIS A 91 6.00 0.67 -3.64
N SER A 92 6.45 1.05 -2.45
CA SER A 92 7.26 2.26 -2.26
C SER A 92 8.65 2.14 -2.90
N ILE A 93 9.29 1.00 -2.75
CA ILE A 93 10.63 0.76 -3.33
C ILE A 93 10.56 0.70 -4.85
N PHE A 94 9.63 -0.08 -5.40
CA PHE A 94 9.54 -0.26 -6.85
C PHE A 94 8.94 0.94 -7.58
N SER A 95 8.09 1.74 -6.93
CA SER A 95 7.69 3.04 -7.48
C SER A 95 8.88 3.98 -7.63
N ARG A 96 9.80 3.98 -6.68
CA ARG A 96 11.03 4.77 -6.76
C ARG A 96 11.94 4.32 -7.92
N ILE A 97 12.09 3.01 -8.11
CA ILE A 97 12.83 2.45 -9.25
C ILE A 97 12.14 2.83 -10.57
N LEU A 98 10.82 2.66 -10.65
CA LEU A 98 10.06 3.00 -11.86
C LEU A 98 10.16 4.48 -12.22
N ARG A 99 10.21 5.40 -11.25
CA ARG A 99 10.41 6.82 -11.54
C ARG A 99 11.76 7.09 -12.19
N ASN A 100 12.80 6.39 -11.80
CA ASN A 100 14.13 6.52 -12.38
C ASN A 100 14.22 5.90 -13.78
N GLU A 101 13.43 4.88 -14.06
CA GLU A 101 13.50 4.08 -15.29
C GLU A 101 12.22 4.21 -16.16
N ALA A 102 11.36 5.17 -15.86
CA ALA A 102 10.03 5.30 -16.46
C ALA A 102 10.03 5.37 -17.99
N GLU A 103 11.03 6.03 -18.56
CA GLU A 103 11.16 6.21 -20.01
C GLU A 103 11.27 4.87 -20.76
N HIS A 104 11.91 3.87 -20.15
CA HIS A 104 12.03 2.52 -20.74
C HIS A 104 10.69 1.81 -20.93
N ILE A 105 9.67 2.17 -20.14
CA ILE A 105 8.34 1.56 -20.18
C ILE A 105 7.25 2.49 -20.74
N GLY A 106 7.64 3.63 -21.32
CA GLY A 106 6.73 4.57 -21.97
C GLY A 106 5.92 5.44 -21.02
N TYR A 107 6.35 5.58 -19.76
CA TYR A 107 5.72 6.47 -18.78
C TYR A 107 6.60 7.71 -18.53
N PRO A 108 5.99 8.85 -18.17
CA PRO A 108 6.76 9.98 -17.67
C PRO A 108 7.28 9.69 -16.26
N SER A 109 8.43 10.27 -15.89
CA SER A 109 9.00 10.10 -14.54
C SER A 109 8.12 10.68 -13.42
N ASN A 110 7.29 11.65 -13.77
CA ASN A 110 6.31 12.29 -12.89
C ASN A 110 4.93 11.60 -12.89
N PHE A 111 4.84 10.35 -13.29
CA PHE A 111 3.56 9.63 -13.31
C PHE A 111 2.84 9.71 -11.96
N THR A 112 1.52 9.77 -12.03
CA THR A 112 0.65 9.73 -10.84
C THR A 112 0.36 8.28 -10.44
N ILE A 113 0.27 8.03 -9.14
CA ILE A 113 -0.18 6.74 -8.61
C ILE A 113 -1.67 6.86 -8.26
N TYR A 114 -2.52 6.12 -8.97
CA TYR A 114 -3.94 6.03 -8.68
C TYR A 114 -4.20 5.09 -7.52
N ASP A 115 -4.95 5.56 -6.53
CA ASP A 115 -5.46 4.70 -5.46
C ASP A 115 -6.73 3.93 -5.90
N ALA A 116 -7.28 3.13 -5.00
CA ALA A 116 -8.48 2.34 -5.29
C ALA A 116 -9.70 3.21 -5.66
N THR A 117 -9.82 4.40 -5.10
CA THR A 117 -10.92 5.32 -5.40
C THR A 117 -10.77 5.92 -6.80
N ASP A 118 -9.56 6.34 -7.17
CA ASP A 118 -9.25 6.83 -8.52
C ASP A 118 -9.54 5.75 -9.57
N SER A 119 -9.08 4.52 -9.32
CA SER A 119 -9.31 3.36 -10.20
C SER A 119 -10.80 3.07 -10.37
N LYS A 120 -11.57 3.09 -9.29
CA LYS A 120 -13.03 2.92 -9.32
C LYS A 120 -13.72 4.01 -10.12
N SER A 121 -13.32 5.25 -9.92
CA SER A 121 -13.88 6.39 -10.66
C SER A 121 -13.66 6.25 -12.17
N LEU A 122 -12.44 5.89 -12.56
CA LEU A 122 -12.10 5.67 -13.97
C LEU A 122 -12.87 4.48 -14.56
N LEU A 123 -12.92 3.35 -13.87
CA LEU A 123 -13.69 2.17 -14.31
C LEU A 123 -15.18 2.47 -14.44
N LYS A 124 -15.75 3.23 -13.51
CA LYS A 124 -17.15 3.66 -13.58
C LYS A 124 -17.41 4.48 -14.85
N SER A 125 -16.52 5.41 -15.18
CA SER A 125 -16.61 6.19 -16.42
C SER A 125 -16.57 5.31 -17.65
N ILE A 126 -15.66 4.34 -17.70
CA ILE A 126 -15.50 3.42 -18.84
C ILE A 126 -16.76 2.54 -19.02
N ILE A 127 -17.29 1.97 -17.95
CA ILE A 127 -18.50 1.16 -17.95
C ILE A 127 -19.67 1.97 -18.50
N LYS A 128 -19.82 3.22 -18.07
CA LYS A 128 -20.85 4.14 -18.55
C LYS A 128 -20.67 4.49 -20.04
N GLU A 129 -19.46 4.80 -20.47
CA GLU A 129 -19.14 5.12 -21.87
C GLU A 129 -19.41 3.93 -22.80
N MET A 130 -19.16 2.72 -22.35
CA MET A 130 -19.47 1.49 -23.07
C MET A 130 -20.96 1.12 -23.04
N GLN A 131 -21.80 1.88 -22.33
CA GLN A 131 -23.23 1.63 -22.17
C GLN A 131 -23.54 0.24 -21.58
N LEU A 132 -22.70 -0.23 -20.68
CA LEU A 132 -22.87 -1.50 -20.01
C LEU A 132 -23.74 -1.37 -18.75
N ASP A 133 -24.48 -2.43 -18.45
CA ASP A 133 -25.29 -2.51 -17.23
C ASP A 133 -24.39 -2.61 -15.99
N ASP A 134 -24.45 -1.62 -15.11
CA ASP A 134 -23.66 -1.54 -13.88
C ASP A 134 -24.05 -2.58 -12.81
N LYS A 135 -25.23 -3.18 -12.95
CA LYS A 135 -25.65 -4.30 -12.10
C LYS A 135 -25.01 -5.62 -12.52
N VAL A 136 -24.69 -5.76 -13.80
CA VAL A 136 -23.98 -6.92 -14.37
C VAL A 136 -22.47 -6.71 -14.23
N TYR A 137 -21.97 -5.59 -14.75
CA TYR A 137 -20.56 -5.20 -14.63
C TYR A 137 -20.36 -4.41 -13.35
N ARG A 138 -20.50 -5.08 -12.21
CA ARG A 138 -20.34 -4.46 -10.90
C ARG A 138 -18.91 -3.97 -10.71
N LEU A 139 -18.78 -2.71 -10.31
CA LEU A 139 -17.51 -2.01 -10.20
C LEU A 139 -16.46 -2.74 -9.36
N GLY A 140 -16.86 -3.26 -8.21
CA GLY A 140 -15.96 -4.02 -7.33
C GLY A 140 -15.46 -5.32 -7.97
N MET A 141 -16.33 -6.02 -8.69
CA MET A 141 -15.97 -7.25 -9.39
C MET A 141 -15.01 -6.96 -10.56
N VAL A 142 -15.30 -5.94 -11.37
CA VAL A 142 -14.43 -5.53 -12.48
C VAL A 142 -13.04 -5.13 -11.98
N GLN A 143 -12.99 -4.30 -10.95
CA GLN A 143 -11.73 -3.89 -10.32
C GLN A 143 -10.94 -5.09 -9.79
N SER A 144 -11.61 -6.01 -9.11
CA SER A 144 -10.98 -7.21 -8.54
C SER A 144 -10.40 -8.12 -9.62
N ARG A 145 -11.11 -8.33 -10.73
CA ARG A 145 -10.62 -9.16 -11.85
C ARG A 145 -9.41 -8.56 -12.54
N ILE A 146 -9.40 -7.25 -12.76
CA ILE A 146 -8.25 -6.54 -13.34
C ILE A 146 -7.05 -6.60 -12.38
N SER A 147 -7.27 -6.35 -11.09
CA SER A 147 -6.24 -6.43 -10.07
C SER A 147 -5.61 -7.83 -9.99
N ASN A 148 -6.43 -8.88 -9.97
CA ASN A 148 -5.95 -10.25 -9.96
C ASN A 148 -5.13 -10.59 -11.22
N ALA A 149 -5.57 -10.13 -12.38
CA ALA A 149 -4.82 -10.31 -13.63
C ALA A 149 -3.44 -9.64 -13.54
N LYS A 150 -3.37 -8.39 -13.08
CA LYS A 150 -2.11 -7.66 -12.93
C LYS A 150 -1.18 -8.33 -11.91
N ASN A 151 -1.69 -8.78 -10.79
CA ASN A 151 -0.91 -9.49 -9.76
C ASN A 151 -0.42 -10.86 -10.23
N SER A 152 -1.07 -11.44 -11.22
CA SER A 152 -0.64 -12.65 -11.92
C SER A 152 0.19 -12.35 -13.17
N LEU A 153 0.59 -11.11 -13.38
CA LEU A 153 1.37 -10.62 -14.53
C LEU A 153 0.68 -10.83 -15.89
N ILE A 154 -0.63 -10.76 -15.90
CA ILE A 154 -1.44 -10.86 -17.11
C ILE A 154 -1.82 -9.45 -17.57
N THR A 155 -1.17 -8.98 -18.64
CA THR A 155 -1.51 -7.72 -19.31
C THR A 155 -2.85 -7.85 -20.03
N TYR A 156 -3.45 -6.73 -20.45
CA TYR A 156 -4.71 -6.79 -21.21
C TYR A 156 -4.57 -7.59 -22.50
N THR A 157 -3.42 -7.54 -23.15
CA THR A 157 -3.13 -8.33 -24.36
C THR A 157 -3.08 -9.83 -24.04
N ALA A 158 -2.39 -10.21 -22.98
CA ALA A 158 -2.33 -11.59 -22.53
C ALA A 158 -3.69 -12.09 -22.02
N TYR A 159 -4.49 -11.21 -21.42
CA TYR A 159 -5.84 -11.54 -20.95
C TYR A 159 -6.75 -11.99 -22.11
N GLU A 160 -6.74 -11.29 -23.23
CA GLU A 160 -7.52 -11.63 -24.43
C GLU A 160 -7.16 -13.02 -24.98
N GLN A 161 -5.93 -13.45 -24.80
CA GLN A 161 -5.43 -14.75 -25.28
C GLN A 161 -5.55 -15.87 -24.24
N ASN A 162 -5.90 -15.54 -23.00
CA ASN A 162 -6.06 -16.51 -21.93
C ASN A 162 -7.45 -17.15 -21.97
N LYS A 163 -7.53 -18.38 -22.44
CA LYS A 163 -8.80 -19.10 -22.65
C LYS A 163 -9.58 -19.28 -21.35
N GLU A 164 -8.91 -19.58 -20.23
CA GLU A 164 -9.56 -19.80 -18.92
C GLU A 164 -10.22 -18.52 -18.41
N LEU A 165 -9.55 -17.38 -18.53
CA LEU A 165 -10.09 -16.08 -18.11
C LEU A 165 -11.27 -15.66 -19.01
N VAL A 166 -11.13 -15.82 -20.32
CA VAL A 166 -12.20 -15.50 -21.28
C VAL A 166 -13.43 -16.37 -21.03
N GLU A 167 -13.25 -17.67 -20.81
CA GLU A 167 -14.34 -18.60 -20.49
C GLU A 167 -14.98 -18.26 -19.14
N SER A 168 -14.18 -17.96 -18.12
CA SER A 168 -14.68 -17.51 -16.82
C SER A 168 -15.55 -16.25 -16.93
N ASP A 169 -15.13 -15.28 -17.75
CA ASP A 169 -15.90 -14.06 -18.00
C ASP A 169 -17.21 -14.34 -18.74
N MET A 170 -17.19 -15.23 -19.70
CA MET A 170 -18.41 -15.66 -20.40
C MET A 170 -19.40 -16.35 -19.47
N ASN A 171 -18.90 -17.25 -18.62
CA ASN A 171 -19.71 -17.95 -17.61
C ASN A 171 -20.30 -16.99 -16.57
N ALA A 172 -19.57 -15.95 -16.21
CA ALA A 172 -20.03 -14.89 -15.33
C ALA A 172 -20.91 -13.84 -16.04
N LYS A 173 -21.19 -14.00 -17.32
CA LYS A 173 -21.96 -13.07 -18.17
C LYS A 173 -21.35 -11.67 -18.30
N VAL A 174 -20.04 -11.59 -18.26
CA VAL A 174 -19.27 -10.35 -18.41
C VAL A 174 -18.20 -10.46 -19.52
N PRO A 175 -18.57 -10.82 -20.76
CA PRO A 175 -17.62 -11.10 -21.84
C PRO A 175 -16.79 -9.90 -22.27
N LEU A 176 -17.22 -8.67 -21.96
CA LEU A 176 -16.52 -7.43 -22.32
C LEU A 176 -15.51 -6.96 -21.25
N LEU A 177 -15.24 -7.78 -20.24
CA LEU A 177 -14.26 -7.42 -19.21
C LEU A 177 -12.87 -7.12 -19.81
N ARG A 178 -12.43 -7.92 -20.76
CA ARG A 178 -11.17 -7.70 -21.50
C ARG A 178 -11.12 -6.35 -22.20
N GLU A 179 -12.24 -5.90 -22.77
CA GLU A 179 -12.33 -4.58 -23.41
C GLU A 179 -12.29 -3.45 -22.38
N ILE A 180 -12.93 -3.64 -21.21
CA ILE A 180 -12.84 -2.70 -20.09
C ILE A 180 -11.38 -2.60 -19.62
N TYR A 181 -10.69 -3.71 -19.45
CA TYR A 181 -9.28 -3.75 -19.04
C TYR A 181 -8.38 -3.00 -20.04
N LYS A 182 -8.56 -3.24 -21.32
CA LYS A 182 -7.84 -2.55 -22.40
C LYS A 182 -8.03 -1.04 -22.35
N ARG A 183 -9.27 -0.57 -22.24
CA ARG A 183 -9.60 0.86 -22.16
C ARG A 183 -9.07 1.48 -20.87
N TYR A 184 -9.19 0.79 -19.77
CA TYR A 184 -8.66 1.23 -18.48
C TYR A 184 -7.13 1.44 -18.53
N GLN A 185 -6.41 0.48 -19.07
CA GLN A 185 -4.95 0.59 -19.18
C GLN A 185 -4.54 1.71 -20.14
N SER A 186 -5.22 1.84 -21.24
CA SER A 186 -5.00 2.92 -22.21
C SER A 186 -5.25 4.31 -21.61
N ARG A 187 -6.33 4.45 -20.85
CA ARG A 187 -6.66 5.71 -20.15
C ARG A 187 -5.66 6.06 -19.05
N CYS A 188 -5.19 5.08 -18.30
CA CYS A 188 -4.11 5.28 -17.33
C CYS A 188 -2.83 5.77 -18.01
N LEU A 189 -2.43 5.16 -19.12
CA LEU A 189 -1.25 5.58 -19.86
C LEU A 189 -1.38 7.01 -20.40
N GLN A 190 -2.53 7.36 -20.99
CA GLN A 190 -2.79 8.72 -21.46
C GLN A 190 -2.75 9.77 -20.34
N ALA A 191 -3.22 9.39 -19.16
CA ALA A 191 -3.18 10.25 -17.97
C ALA A 191 -1.78 10.32 -17.31
N GLY A 192 -0.80 9.56 -17.81
CA GLY A 192 0.49 9.42 -17.16
C GLY A 192 0.33 8.84 -15.75
N ALA A 193 -0.53 7.85 -15.57
CA ALA A 193 -0.88 7.27 -14.28
C ALA A 193 -0.68 5.75 -14.24
N MET A 194 -0.30 5.26 -13.08
CA MET A 194 -0.26 3.83 -12.73
C MET A 194 -1.17 3.60 -11.52
N ASP A 195 -1.91 2.51 -11.50
CA ASP A 195 -2.53 2.05 -10.26
C ASP A 195 -1.52 1.29 -9.37
N PHE A 196 -1.92 0.89 -8.18
CA PHE A 196 -1.03 0.16 -7.28
C PHE A 196 -0.51 -1.15 -7.87
N ASP A 197 -1.35 -1.87 -8.60
CA ASP A 197 -0.95 -3.15 -9.20
C ASP A 197 0.03 -2.94 -10.36
N ASP A 198 -0.07 -1.82 -11.07
CA ASP A 198 0.86 -1.44 -12.13
C ASP A 198 2.29 -1.27 -11.61
N LEU A 199 2.47 -0.83 -10.38
CA LEU A 199 3.82 -0.65 -9.81
C LEU A 199 4.63 -1.95 -9.84
N LEU A 200 3.98 -3.07 -9.56
CA LEU A 200 4.62 -4.38 -9.61
C LEU A 200 4.61 -5.00 -11.01
N LEU A 201 3.52 -4.84 -11.75
CA LEU A 201 3.42 -5.31 -13.13
C LEU A 201 4.45 -4.62 -14.02
N GLN A 202 4.53 -3.29 -13.98
CA GLN A 202 5.47 -2.53 -14.80
C GLN A 202 6.93 -2.77 -14.40
N THR A 203 7.21 -3.01 -13.13
CA THR A 203 8.56 -3.43 -12.70
C THR A 203 8.95 -4.78 -13.32
N ASN A 204 8.03 -5.74 -13.36
CA ASN A 204 8.28 -7.02 -14.01
C ASN A 204 8.48 -6.87 -15.53
N ILE A 205 7.69 -6.02 -16.18
CA ILE A 205 7.84 -5.71 -17.61
C ILE A 205 9.20 -5.04 -17.86
N LEU A 206 9.58 -4.07 -17.05
CA LEU A 206 10.88 -3.40 -17.13
C LEU A 206 12.03 -4.40 -17.05
N PHE A 207 12.01 -5.30 -16.10
CA PHE A 207 13.07 -6.30 -15.91
C PHE A 207 13.09 -7.36 -17.00
N ARG A 208 11.91 -7.71 -17.55
CA ARG A 208 11.80 -8.64 -18.67
C ARG A 208 12.35 -8.06 -19.96
N ASP A 209 11.95 -6.83 -20.29
CA ASP A 209 12.18 -6.23 -21.60
C ASP A 209 13.49 -5.43 -21.67
N HIS A 210 14.06 -5.05 -20.52
CA HIS A 210 15.30 -4.29 -20.40
C HIS A 210 16.31 -5.00 -19.48
N PRO A 211 17.00 -6.05 -19.98
CA PRO A 211 17.93 -6.84 -19.18
C PRO A 211 19.08 -6.00 -18.58
N ALA A 212 19.49 -4.94 -19.24
CA ALA A 212 20.53 -4.04 -18.74
C ALA A 212 20.08 -3.29 -17.47
N VAL A 213 18.80 -2.94 -17.38
CA VAL A 213 18.22 -2.32 -16.18
C VAL A 213 18.17 -3.33 -15.03
N LEU A 214 17.73 -4.55 -15.31
CA LEU A 214 17.75 -5.63 -14.31
C LEU A 214 19.16 -5.87 -13.77
N GLU A 215 20.17 -5.95 -14.64
CA GLU A 215 21.55 -6.16 -14.26
C GLU A 215 22.10 -5.01 -13.40
N LYS A 216 21.74 -3.77 -13.72
CA LYS A 216 22.06 -2.59 -12.91
C LYS A 216 21.59 -2.78 -11.46
N TYR A 217 20.34 -3.18 -11.25
CA TYR A 217 19.79 -3.35 -9.90
C TYR A 217 20.27 -4.64 -9.21
N ARG A 218 20.56 -5.70 -9.93
CA ARG A 218 21.25 -6.90 -9.38
C ARG A 218 22.61 -6.55 -8.78
N ASN A 219 23.38 -5.73 -9.48
CA ASN A 219 24.69 -5.31 -9.00
C ASN A 219 24.60 -4.25 -7.88
N PHE A 220 23.54 -3.46 -7.88
CA PHE A 220 23.30 -2.45 -6.85
C PHE A 220 22.86 -3.09 -5.52
N PHE A 221 21.90 -4.00 -5.57
CA PHE A 221 21.39 -4.70 -4.39
C PHE A 221 22.18 -6.01 -4.17
N ARG A 222 23.17 -5.94 -3.31
CA ARG A 222 24.03 -7.10 -3.01
C ARG A 222 23.39 -8.10 -2.05
N TYR A 223 22.44 -7.65 -1.23
CA TYR A 223 21.69 -8.48 -0.31
C TYR A 223 20.24 -8.04 -0.23
N VAL A 224 19.33 -9.00 -0.31
CA VAL A 224 17.88 -8.77 -0.27
C VAL A 224 17.28 -9.50 0.92
N LEU A 225 16.50 -8.79 1.72
CA LEU A 225 15.71 -9.35 2.82
C LEU A 225 14.24 -9.07 2.57
N VAL A 226 13.41 -10.08 2.78
CA VAL A 226 11.95 -9.95 2.63
C VAL A 226 11.27 -10.49 3.87
N ASP A 227 10.46 -9.63 4.51
CA ASP A 227 9.61 -10.01 5.63
C ASP A 227 8.23 -10.48 5.15
N GLU A 228 7.54 -11.24 5.98
CA GLU A 228 6.18 -11.75 5.72
C GLU A 228 6.05 -12.45 4.35
N TYR A 229 7.00 -13.29 4.01
CA TYR A 229 7.10 -13.86 2.65
C TYR A 229 5.90 -14.74 2.26
N GLN A 230 5.17 -15.30 3.24
CA GLN A 230 3.93 -16.03 3.02
C GLN A 230 2.81 -15.19 2.39
N ASP A 231 2.90 -13.87 2.50
CA ASP A 231 1.90 -12.93 1.98
C ASP A 231 2.24 -12.38 0.59
N THR A 232 3.36 -12.82 -0.01
CA THR A 232 3.74 -12.40 -1.35
C THR A 232 2.82 -12.96 -2.43
N ASN A 233 2.52 -12.13 -3.43
CA ASN A 233 1.87 -12.58 -4.65
C ASN A 233 2.90 -13.00 -5.71
N PHE A 234 2.44 -13.47 -6.86
CA PHE A 234 3.31 -13.92 -7.93
C PHE A 234 4.22 -12.79 -8.47
N ALA A 235 3.68 -11.60 -8.63
CA ALA A 235 4.43 -10.44 -9.12
C ALA A 235 5.59 -10.06 -8.18
N GLN A 236 5.33 -10.02 -6.88
CA GLN A 236 6.35 -9.74 -5.85
C GLN A 236 7.43 -10.83 -5.80
N HIS A 237 7.00 -12.07 -5.80
CA HIS A 237 7.90 -13.23 -5.80
C HIS A 237 8.85 -13.21 -7.01
N LEU A 238 8.33 -12.97 -8.20
CA LEU A 238 9.14 -12.97 -9.43
C LEU A 238 10.16 -11.81 -9.47
N ILE A 239 9.80 -10.62 -8.99
CA ILE A 239 10.74 -9.50 -8.87
C ILE A 239 11.92 -9.88 -7.99
N VAL A 240 11.64 -10.43 -6.81
CA VAL A 240 12.69 -10.85 -5.86
C VAL A 240 13.56 -11.95 -6.46
N GLN A 241 12.95 -12.93 -7.10
CA GLN A 241 13.67 -14.02 -7.76
C GLN A 241 14.64 -13.49 -8.83
N ARG A 242 14.19 -12.59 -9.70
CA ARG A 242 15.03 -12.01 -10.75
C ARG A 242 16.19 -11.19 -10.21
N LEU A 243 15.98 -10.46 -9.11
CA LEU A 243 17.05 -9.70 -8.46
C LEU A 243 18.12 -10.60 -7.82
N CYS A 244 17.74 -11.78 -7.33
CA CYS A 244 18.58 -12.63 -6.51
C CYS A 244 19.12 -13.88 -7.20
N GLU A 245 18.57 -14.28 -8.35
CA GLU A 245 18.87 -15.58 -9.00
C GLU A 245 20.34 -15.80 -9.33
N ARG A 246 21.12 -14.75 -9.54
CA ARG A 246 22.56 -14.87 -9.84
C ARG A 246 23.45 -14.94 -8.62
N HIS A 247 23.23 -14.06 -7.63
CA HIS A 247 24.11 -14.01 -6.47
C HIS A 247 23.62 -14.86 -5.29
N GLY A 248 22.33 -15.19 -5.24
CA GLY A 248 21.76 -16.02 -4.18
C GLY A 248 21.77 -15.39 -2.79
N HIS A 249 22.08 -14.11 -2.67
CA HIS A 249 22.13 -13.40 -1.38
C HIS A 249 20.73 -12.88 -1.01
N ILE A 250 19.90 -13.80 -0.55
CA ILE A 250 18.53 -13.54 -0.15
C ILE A 250 18.22 -14.22 1.18
N CYS A 251 17.56 -13.48 2.07
CA CYS A 251 16.97 -14.01 3.27
C CYS A 251 15.49 -13.65 3.29
N VAL A 252 14.62 -14.63 3.27
CA VAL A 252 13.19 -14.43 3.45
C VAL A 252 12.78 -14.94 4.83
N VAL A 253 11.90 -14.18 5.45
CA VAL A 253 11.35 -14.51 6.77
C VAL A 253 9.85 -14.56 6.67
N GLY A 254 9.23 -15.57 7.25
CA GLY A 254 7.79 -15.71 7.23
C GLY A 254 7.30 -16.86 8.08
N ASP A 255 5.99 -16.97 8.12
CA ASP A 255 5.29 -18.05 8.78
C ASP A 255 4.11 -18.49 7.90
N ASP A 256 4.20 -19.67 7.33
CA ASP A 256 3.14 -20.26 6.52
C ASP A 256 1.82 -20.39 7.28
N ALA A 257 1.88 -20.58 8.61
CA ALA A 257 0.72 -20.60 9.48
C ALA A 257 -0.05 -19.27 9.57
N GLN A 258 0.60 -18.15 9.23
CA GLN A 258 0.04 -16.81 9.21
C GLN A 258 -0.37 -16.31 7.82
N SER A 259 -0.44 -17.18 6.82
CA SER A 259 -0.87 -16.85 5.46
C SER A 259 -2.39 -16.67 5.40
N ILE A 260 -2.87 -15.45 5.61
CA ILE A 260 -4.30 -15.10 5.67
C ILE A 260 -4.74 -14.09 4.59
N TYR A 261 -3.87 -13.76 3.63
CA TYR A 261 -4.13 -12.77 2.58
C TYR A 261 -4.31 -13.36 1.17
N SER A 262 -4.70 -14.63 1.07
CA SER A 262 -4.97 -15.27 -0.24
C SER A 262 -6.05 -14.53 -1.05
N PHE A 263 -7.04 -13.94 -0.39
CA PHE A 263 -8.08 -13.11 -1.02
C PHE A 263 -7.53 -11.80 -1.63
N ARG A 264 -6.29 -11.41 -1.29
CA ARG A 264 -5.55 -10.30 -1.89
C ARG A 264 -4.48 -10.75 -2.87
N GLY A 265 -4.52 -12.00 -3.29
CA GLY A 265 -3.58 -12.58 -4.25
C GLY A 265 -2.30 -13.16 -3.66
N ALA A 266 -2.17 -13.21 -2.32
CA ALA A 266 -1.05 -13.90 -1.69
C ALA A 266 -1.04 -15.39 -2.05
N ASN A 267 0.14 -15.92 -2.34
CA ASN A 267 0.34 -17.32 -2.70
C ASN A 267 1.27 -18.00 -1.69
N ILE A 268 0.70 -18.85 -0.86
CA ILE A 268 1.44 -19.61 0.16
C ILE A 268 2.55 -20.48 -0.43
N ASP A 269 2.42 -20.92 -1.69
CA ASP A 269 3.44 -21.71 -2.35
C ASP A 269 4.78 -20.98 -2.47
N ASN A 270 4.79 -19.66 -2.48
CA ASN A 270 6.02 -18.87 -2.52
C ASN A 270 6.93 -19.18 -1.32
N ILE A 271 6.38 -19.37 -0.13
CA ILE A 271 7.17 -19.77 1.04
C ILE A 271 7.35 -21.30 1.12
N LEU A 272 6.32 -22.09 0.83
CA LEU A 272 6.37 -23.54 0.91
C LEU A 272 7.38 -24.15 -0.08
N GLN A 273 7.52 -23.55 -1.27
CA GLN A 273 8.42 -24.00 -2.34
C GLN A 273 9.75 -23.24 -2.40
N PHE A 274 10.00 -22.32 -1.49
CA PHE A 274 11.19 -21.46 -1.52
C PHE A 274 12.49 -22.28 -1.58
N LYS A 275 12.60 -23.31 -0.77
CA LYS A 275 13.76 -24.20 -0.73
C LYS A 275 14.06 -24.85 -2.09
N ASN A 276 13.03 -25.16 -2.87
CA ASN A 276 13.16 -25.81 -4.17
C ASN A 276 13.56 -24.85 -5.29
N LEU A 277 13.28 -23.55 -5.12
CA LEU A 277 13.55 -22.50 -6.11
C LEU A 277 14.98 -21.96 -6.03
N TYR A 278 15.59 -22.04 -4.85
CA TYR A 278 16.95 -21.52 -4.62
C TYR A 278 17.89 -22.65 -4.22
N THR A 279 18.86 -22.95 -5.09
CA THR A 279 19.86 -23.98 -4.84
C THR A 279 20.71 -23.64 -3.61
N GLY A 280 20.88 -24.62 -2.71
CA GLY A 280 21.65 -24.43 -1.49
C GLY A 280 20.96 -23.65 -0.39
N CYS A 281 19.64 -23.46 -0.49
CA CYS A 281 18.86 -22.80 0.55
C CYS A 281 18.94 -23.51 1.89
N ARG A 282 19.27 -22.76 2.96
CA ARG A 282 19.18 -23.23 4.34
C ARG A 282 17.90 -22.74 5.00
N ILE A 283 17.29 -23.64 5.79
CA ILE A 283 16.08 -23.33 6.57
C ILE A 283 16.47 -23.20 8.04
N PHE A 284 16.05 -22.08 8.65
CA PHE A 284 16.17 -21.85 10.09
C PHE A 284 14.78 -21.76 10.68
N LYS A 285 14.54 -22.43 11.80
CA LYS A 285 13.23 -22.43 12.47
C LYS A 285 13.34 -21.69 13.80
N LEU A 286 12.54 -20.64 13.96
CA LEU A 286 12.39 -19.90 15.20
C LEU A 286 11.13 -20.40 15.90
N GLU A 287 11.28 -21.34 16.81
CA GLU A 287 10.16 -22.06 17.44
C GLU A 287 9.80 -21.54 18.83
N ARG A 288 10.69 -20.81 19.50
CA ARG A 288 10.42 -20.26 20.82
C ARG A 288 9.57 -18.99 20.72
N ASN A 289 8.41 -19.02 21.35
CA ASN A 289 7.53 -17.86 21.49
C ASN A 289 7.88 -17.08 22.77
N TYR A 290 8.19 -15.80 22.62
CA TYR A 290 8.51 -14.87 23.72
C TYR A 290 7.33 -13.99 24.13
N ARG A 291 6.23 -14.03 23.39
CA ARG A 291 5.07 -13.14 23.58
C ARG A 291 4.07 -13.70 24.58
N SER A 292 3.71 -14.97 24.42
CA SER A 292 2.53 -15.57 25.02
C SER A 292 2.87 -16.61 26.08
N THR A 293 1.92 -16.87 26.99
CA THR A 293 1.97 -18.00 27.92
C THR A 293 1.75 -19.32 27.20
N GLN A 294 2.13 -20.42 27.83
CA GLN A 294 2.10 -21.76 27.22
C GLN A 294 0.68 -22.20 26.83
N ASN A 295 -0.37 -21.83 27.61
CA ASN A 295 -1.75 -22.18 27.28
C ASN A 295 -2.22 -21.55 25.96
N ILE A 296 -1.82 -20.30 25.68
CA ILE A 296 -2.13 -19.62 24.42
C ILE A 296 -1.41 -20.32 23.26
N VAL A 297 -0.12 -20.62 23.44
CA VAL A 297 0.68 -21.32 22.44
C VAL A 297 0.11 -22.71 22.13
N ASN A 298 -0.26 -23.47 23.15
CA ASN A 298 -0.88 -24.80 22.99
C ASN A 298 -2.20 -24.74 22.22
N ALA A 299 -3.05 -23.75 22.51
CA ALA A 299 -4.30 -23.56 21.79
C ALA A 299 -4.07 -23.23 20.30
N ALA A 300 -3.09 -22.36 20.01
CA ALA A 300 -2.72 -22.01 18.65
C ALA A 300 -2.14 -23.22 17.89
N ASN A 301 -1.25 -23.99 18.52
CA ASN A 301 -0.71 -25.22 17.93
C ASN A 301 -1.82 -26.24 17.60
N SER A 302 -2.75 -26.46 18.53
CA SER A 302 -3.88 -27.37 18.31
C SER A 302 -4.76 -26.96 17.12
N LEU A 303 -4.89 -25.65 16.88
CA LEU A 303 -5.63 -25.15 15.73
C LEU A 303 -4.86 -25.37 14.42
N ILE A 304 -3.57 -24.98 14.41
CA ILE A 304 -2.78 -25.00 13.18
C ILE A 304 -2.36 -26.41 12.74
N ASP A 305 -2.28 -27.37 13.65
CA ASP A 305 -1.98 -28.77 13.33
C ASP A 305 -3.00 -29.41 12.37
N LYS A 306 -4.19 -28.80 12.24
CA LYS A 306 -5.20 -29.22 11.27
C LYS A 306 -4.89 -28.83 9.82
N ASN A 307 -3.93 -27.95 9.60
CA ASN A 307 -3.49 -27.58 8.27
C ASN A 307 -2.65 -28.72 7.67
N THR A 308 -3.06 -29.18 6.49
CA THR A 308 -2.35 -30.26 5.78
C THR A 308 -1.13 -29.78 5.01
N ARG A 309 -1.13 -28.52 4.60
CA ARG A 309 -0.01 -27.90 3.86
C ARG A 309 0.69 -26.89 4.77
N GLN A 310 1.82 -27.30 5.32
CA GLN A 310 2.60 -26.44 6.21
C GLN A 310 4.06 -26.88 6.28
N ILE A 311 4.93 -25.98 6.72
CA ILE A 311 6.31 -26.29 7.08
C ILE A 311 6.30 -26.78 8.53
N PRO A 312 6.74 -28.02 8.80
CA PRO A 312 6.70 -28.58 10.16
C PRO A 312 7.50 -27.73 11.15
N LYS A 313 6.87 -27.31 12.22
CA LYS A 313 7.49 -26.63 13.34
C LYS A 313 6.66 -26.84 14.61
N THR A 314 7.31 -26.77 15.76
CA THR A 314 6.65 -26.85 17.06
C THR A 314 6.94 -25.57 17.84
N VAL A 315 5.96 -24.69 17.91
CA VAL A 315 6.06 -23.45 18.70
C VAL A 315 5.89 -23.78 20.17
N TYR A 316 6.76 -23.25 21.01
CA TYR A 316 6.69 -23.44 22.46
C TYR A 316 7.01 -22.14 23.20
N SER A 317 6.52 -22.03 24.43
CA SER A 317 6.83 -20.94 25.35
C SER A 317 7.52 -21.49 26.60
N GLU A 318 8.52 -20.75 27.11
CA GLU A 318 9.15 -21.05 28.40
C GLU A 318 8.53 -20.21 29.54
N LYS A 319 7.50 -19.42 29.24
CA LYS A 319 6.71 -18.71 30.25
C LYS A 319 5.83 -19.69 31.03
N GLU A 320 5.23 -19.21 32.12
CA GLU A 320 4.23 -19.97 32.88
C GLU A 320 3.05 -20.43 32.00
N ALA A 321 2.31 -21.40 32.49
CA ALA A 321 1.12 -21.89 31.77
C ALA A 321 0.11 -20.79 31.48
N GLY A 322 -0.04 -19.82 32.39
CA GLY A 322 -0.99 -18.72 32.25
C GLY A 322 -2.44 -19.16 32.45
N ASN A 323 -3.34 -18.24 32.25
CA ASN A 323 -4.77 -18.52 32.32
C ASN A 323 -5.22 -19.37 31.13
N LYS A 324 -6.25 -20.17 31.34
CA LYS A 324 -6.91 -20.90 30.26
C LYS A 324 -7.63 -19.91 29.33
N VAL A 325 -7.70 -20.27 28.05
CA VAL A 325 -8.51 -19.54 27.06
C VAL A 325 -9.99 -19.72 27.42
N SER A 326 -10.71 -18.61 27.57
CA SER A 326 -12.15 -18.61 27.85
C SER A 326 -12.95 -18.48 26.56
N VAL A 327 -14.01 -19.27 26.43
CA VAL A 327 -14.93 -19.21 25.30
C VAL A 327 -16.32 -18.79 25.80
N PHE A 328 -16.84 -17.73 25.17
CA PHE A 328 -18.20 -17.22 25.48
C PHE A 328 -19.07 -17.37 24.26
N THR A 329 -20.27 -17.94 24.48
CA THR A 329 -21.29 -18.02 23.43
C THR A 329 -22.35 -16.97 23.71
N SER A 330 -22.69 -16.18 22.70
CA SER A 330 -23.70 -15.14 22.78
C SER A 330 -24.86 -15.43 21.82
N TYR A 331 -26.06 -15.03 22.20
CA TYR A 331 -27.26 -15.20 21.36
C TYR A 331 -27.39 -14.08 20.30
N SER A 332 -26.69 -12.95 20.49
CA SER A 332 -26.70 -11.83 19.56
C SER A 332 -25.37 -11.09 19.57
N ASP A 333 -25.13 -10.32 18.53
CA ASP A 333 -24.00 -9.39 18.43
C ASP A 333 -24.02 -8.34 19.55
N TYR A 334 -25.22 -7.92 19.97
CA TYR A 334 -25.40 -6.99 21.08
C TYR A 334 -24.92 -7.60 22.41
N GLU A 335 -25.27 -8.84 22.70
CA GLU A 335 -24.82 -9.57 23.90
C GLU A 335 -23.31 -9.81 23.85
N GLU A 336 -22.75 -10.13 22.67
CA GLU A 336 -21.31 -10.25 22.47
C GLU A 336 -20.58 -8.96 22.84
N GLY A 337 -21.02 -7.83 22.30
CA GLY A 337 -20.44 -6.52 22.60
C GLY A 337 -20.54 -6.17 24.09
N TYR A 338 -21.69 -6.44 24.71
CA TYR A 338 -21.87 -6.24 26.15
C TYR A 338 -20.89 -7.07 26.98
N THR A 339 -20.74 -8.36 26.65
CA THR A 339 -19.84 -9.28 27.35
C THR A 339 -18.38 -8.84 27.25
N VAL A 340 -17.94 -8.46 26.04
CA VAL A 340 -16.57 -7.99 25.79
C VAL A 340 -16.29 -6.72 26.61
N ALA A 341 -17.16 -5.73 26.53
CA ALA A 341 -16.98 -4.46 27.26
C ALA A 341 -17.03 -4.66 28.78
N ALA A 342 -17.89 -5.55 29.27
CA ALA A 342 -17.99 -5.91 30.69
C ALA A 342 -16.68 -6.53 31.21
N ARG A 343 -16.10 -7.47 30.45
CA ARG A 343 -14.85 -8.12 30.84
C ARG A 343 -13.68 -7.16 30.84
N ILE A 344 -13.57 -6.28 29.86
CA ILE A 344 -12.53 -5.24 29.84
C ILE A 344 -12.67 -4.34 31.08
N ASN A 345 -13.87 -3.88 31.37
CA ASN A 345 -14.12 -3.03 32.54
C ASN A 345 -13.81 -3.72 33.87
N GLU A 346 -14.14 -4.98 34.00
CA GLU A 346 -13.82 -5.81 35.16
C GLU A 346 -12.30 -5.92 35.36
N MET A 347 -11.58 -6.29 34.30
CA MET A 347 -10.13 -6.48 34.37
C MET A 347 -9.37 -5.18 34.62
N HIS A 348 -9.82 -4.08 34.04
CA HIS A 348 -9.23 -2.75 34.25
C HIS A 348 -9.53 -2.21 35.65
N GLY A 349 -10.81 -2.21 36.04
CA GLY A 349 -11.28 -1.55 37.26
C GLY A 349 -11.07 -2.37 38.52
N ILE A 350 -11.49 -3.63 38.53
CA ILE A 350 -11.50 -4.48 39.73
C ILE A 350 -10.11 -5.03 40.03
N LEU A 351 -9.37 -5.46 39.03
CA LEU A 351 -8.06 -6.06 39.18
C LEU A 351 -6.93 -5.01 39.24
N GLY A 352 -7.15 -3.78 38.75
CA GLY A 352 -6.22 -2.64 38.80
C GLY A 352 -4.86 -2.89 38.14
N LYS A 353 -4.72 -4.01 37.41
CA LYS A 353 -3.43 -4.46 36.88
C LYS A 353 -3.22 -4.10 35.41
N PHE A 354 -4.30 -3.71 34.71
CA PHE A 354 -4.29 -3.51 33.28
C PHE A 354 -4.76 -2.11 32.90
N SER A 355 -4.04 -1.46 32.00
CA SER A 355 -4.51 -0.24 31.34
C SER A 355 -5.41 -0.60 30.16
N TYR A 356 -6.23 0.34 29.66
CA TYR A 356 -7.02 0.10 28.47
C TYR A 356 -6.17 -0.21 27.21
N ALA A 357 -4.94 0.25 27.17
CA ALA A 357 -4.00 -0.05 26.10
C ALA A 357 -3.53 -1.52 26.06
N ASP A 358 -3.77 -2.29 27.14
CA ASP A 358 -3.40 -3.71 27.21
C ASP A 358 -4.43 -4.64 26.55
N PHE A 359 -5.54 -4.09 26.05
CA PHE A 359 -6.63 -4.86 25.43
C PHE A 359 -6.67 -4.63 23.93
N ALA A 360 -6.99 -5.70 23.18
CA ALA A 360 -7.29 -5.64 21.76
C ALA A 360 -8.52 -6.49 21.45
N ILE A 361 -9.38 -5.97 20.59
CA ILE A 361 -10.56 -6.70 20.08
C ILE A 361 -10.34 -6.96 18.60
N LEU A 362 -10.35 -8.22 18.20
CA LEU A 362 -10.20 -8.65 16.82
C LEU A 362 -11.52 -9.16 16.27
N TYR A 363 -11.85 -8.82 15.04
CA TYR A 363 -13.07 -9.25 14.36
C TYR A 363 -12.80 -9.55 12.88
N ARG A 364 -13.70 -10.29 12.25
CA ARG A 364 -13.52 -10.76 10.87
C ARG A 364 -13.89 -9.70 9.83
N THR A 365 -14.92 -8.91 10.08
CA THR A 365 -15.40 -7.89 9.13
C THR A 365 -15.62 -6.55 9.82
N ASN A 366 -15.43 -5.46 9.07
CA ASN A 366 -15.58 -4.11 9.61
C ASN A 366 -17.02 -3.83 10.13
N ALA A 367 -18.02 -4.50 9.60
CA ALA A 367 -19.40 -4.35 10.06
C ALA A 367 -19.58 -4.75 11.54
N GLN A 368 -18.77 -5.69 12.03
CA GLN A 368 -18.83 -6.15 13.42
C GLN A 368 -18.35 -5.09 14.42
N SER A 369 -17.54 -4.12 13.98
CA SER A 369 -17.00 -3.08 14.87
C SER A 369 -18.08 -2.21 15.50
N ARG A 370 -19.18 -1.95 14.81
CA ARG A 370 -20.22 -1.02 15.24
C ARG A 370 -20.81 -1.36 16.61
N ILE A 371 -21.16 -2.62 16.82
CA ILE A 371 -21.74 -3.08 18.09
C ILE A 371 -20.70 -3.05 19.21
N LEU A 372 -19.46 -3.41 18.92
CA LEU A 372 -18.35 -3.34 19.88
C LEU A 372 -18.07 -1.90 20.31
N GLU A 373 -18.04 -0.97 19.36
CA GLU A 373 -17.86 0.45 19.64
C GLU A 373 -18.98 1.02 20.51
N GLU A 374 -20.23 0.66 20.20
CA GLU A 374 -21.40 1.08 21.00
C GLU A 374 -21.30 0.56 22.44
N ALA A 375 -20.93 -0.69 22.63
CA ALA A 375 -20.76 -1.29 23.94
C ALA A 375 -19.65 -0.62 24.76
N LEU A 376 -18.52 -0.31 24.13
CA LEU A 376 -17.41 0.41 24.76
C LEU A 376 -17.81 1.84 25.15
N ARG A 377 -18.48 2.57 24.26
CA ARG A 377 -18.97 3.93 24.53
C ARG A 377 -19.96 3.97 25.70
N LYS A 378 -20.89 3.04 25.78
CA LYS A 378 -21.86 2.95 26.89
C LYS A 378 -21.19 2.79 28.25
N ARG A 379 -19.97 2.24 28.29
CA ARG A 379 -19.19 2.07 29.52
C ARG A 379 -18.11 3.12 29.71
N GLY A 380 -18.02 4.10 28.82
CA GLY A 380 -16.97 5.13 28.88
C GLY A 380 -15.55 4.59 28.66
N ILE A 381 -15.41 3.44 28.00
CA ILE A 381 -14.11 2.85 27.70
C ILE A 381 -13.51 3.52 26.46
N PRO A 382 -12.34 4.16 26.54
CA PRO A 382 -11.68 4.75 25.38
C PRO A 382 -11.18 3.65 24.44
N TYR A 383 -11.30 3.88 23.15
CA TYR A 383 -10.85 2.92 22.13
C TYR A 383 -10.33 3.61 20.88
N LYS A 384 -9.55 2.89 20.11
CA LYS A 384 -9.08 3.30 18.80
C LYS A 384 -9.37 2.19 17.78
N ILE A 385 -9.92 2.57 16.61
CA ILE A 385 -10.16 1.63 15.51
C ILE A 385 -8.97 1.69 14.56
N TYR A 386 -8.47 0.51 14.22
CA TYR A 386 -7.47 0.34 13.18
C TYR A 386 -8.15 -0.14 11.89
N GLY A 387 -7.74 0.37 10.74
CA GLY A 387 -8.34 0.04 9.45
C GLY A 387 -9.54 0.94 9.06
N GLY A 388 -9.81 2.01 9.82
CA GLY A 388 -10.75 3.06 9.42
C GLY A 388 -10.25 3.90 8.25
N LEU A 389 -11.04 4.89 7.84
CA LEU A 389 -10.68 5.81 6.75
C LEU A 389 -9.37 6.54 7.09
N SER A 390 -8.35 6.38 6.25
CA SER A 390 -7.07 7.05 6.44
C SER A 390 -7.26 8.56 6.28
N PHE A 391 -6.41 9.36 6.95
CA PHE A 391 -6.40 10.83 6.82
C PHE A 391 -6.36 11.27 5.35
N TYR A 392 -5.51 10.64 4.54
CA TYR A 392 -5.36 10.97 3.11
C TYR A 392 -6.53 10.54 2.23
N GLN A 393 -7.45 9.72 2.74
CA GLN A 393 -8.68 9.31 2.04
C GLN A 393 -9.87 10.21 2.35
N ARG A 394 -9.74 11.13 3.30
CA ARG A 394 -10.79 12.11 3.62
C ARG A 394 -11.02 13.02 2.43
N LYS A 395 -12.30 13.34 2.16
CA LYS A 395 -12.72 14.10 0.97
C LYS A 395 -11.95 15.42 0.82
N GLU A 396 -11.91 16.23 1.85
CA GLU A 396 -11.25 17.54 1.87
C GLU A 396 -9.74 17.45 1.63
N ILE A 397 -9.11 16.39 2.09
CA ILE A 397 -7.68 16.12 1.88
C ILE A 397 -7.42 15.64 0.44
N LYS A 398 -8.25 14.74 -0.07
CA LYS A 398 -8.14 14.28 -1.47
C LYS A 398 -8.36 15.41 -2.46
N ASP A 399 -9.27 16.34 -2.17
CA ASP A 399 -9.51 17.51 -3.01
C ASP A 399 -8.24 18.38 -3.11
N VAL A 400 -7.60 18.68 -2.00
CA VAL A 400 -6.35 19.47 -1.97
C VAL A 400 -5.21 18.73 -2.68
N ILE A 401 -5.02 17.46 -2.38
CA ILE A 401 -3.97 16.63 -3.00
C ILE A 401 -4.20 16.54 -4.52
N SER A 402 -5.43 16.52 -4.98
CA SER A 402 -5.74 16.51 -6.42
C SER A 402 -5.24 17.77 -7.13
N TYR A 403 -5.25 18.94 -6.49
CA TYR A 403 -4.56 20.13 -7.02
C TYR A 403 -3.06 19.89 -7.16
N PHE A 404 -2.43 19.35 -6.13
CA PHE A 404 -0.99 19.08 -6.18
C PHE A 404 -0.64 18.05 -7.25
N ARG A 405 -1.42 17.00 -7.36
CA ARG A 405 -1.27 15.98 -8.41
C ARG A 405 -1.36 16.58 -9.81
N LEU A 406 -2.33 17.45 -10.04
CA LEU A 406 -2.55 18.10 -11.35
C LEU A 406 -1.42 19.08 -11.69
N ILE A 407 -0.86 19.75 -10.69
CA ILE A 407 0.30 20.66 -10.87
C ILE A 407 1.54 19.87 -11.31
N VAL A 408 1.77 18.72 -10.72
CA VAL A 408 2.90 17.84 -11.04
C VAL A 408 2.67 17.10 -12.36
N ASN A 409 1.46 16.62 -12.58
CA ASN A 409 1.06 15.90 -13.80
C ASN A 409 -0.28 16.44 -14.33
N PRO A 410 -0.28 17.43 -15.23
CA PRO A 410 -1.52 18.01 -15.77
C PRO A 410 -2.39 17.02 -16.55
N HIS A 411 -1.81 15.91 -17.01
CA HIS A 411 -2.52 14.85 -17.73
C HIS A 411 -3.29 13.89 -16.82
N ASP A 412 -3.17 14.05 -15.50
CA ASP A 412 -3.91 13.26 -14.50
C ASP A 412 -5.42 13.52 -14.62
N GLU A 413 -6.12 12.61 -15.30
CA GLU A 413 -7.54 12.74 -15.60
C GLU A 413 -8.40 12.76 -14.35
N GLU A 414 -8.15 11.89 -13.39
CA GLU A 414 -8.97 11.78 -12.19
C GLU A 414 -8.79 13.00 -11.26
N ALA A 415 -7.58 13.51 -11.13
CA ALA A 415 -7.34 14.75 -10.41
C ALA A 415 -8.04 15.93 -11.07
N LEU A 416 -7.95 16.06 -12.40
CA LEU A 416 -8.60 17.14 -13.15
C LEU A 416 -10.11 17.09 -12.99
N LYS A 417 -10.74 15.96 -13.21
CA LYS A 417 -12.19 15.78 -13.05
C LYS A 417 -12.66 16.12 -11.64
N ARG A 418 -11.85 15.77 -10.64
CA ARG A 418 -12.19 16.00 -9.25
C ARG A 418 -12.24 17.48 -8.88
N ILE A 419 -11.33 18.29 -9.40
CA ILE A 419 -11.14 19.68 -8.97
C ILE A 419 -11.62 20.74 -9.96
N ILE A 420 -11.96 20.37 -11.19
CA ILE A 420 -12.35 21.35 -12.22
C ILE A 420 -13.53 22.23 -11.78
N ASN A 421 -14.43 21.70 -10.97
CA ASN A 421 -15.55 22.44 -10.37
C ASN A 421 -15.50 22.46 -8.83
N TYR A 422 -14.34 22.30 -8.25
CA TYR A 422 -14.16 22.43 -6.80
C TYR A 422 -12.97 23.35 -6.47
N PRO A 423 -13.16 24.45 -5.71
CA PRO A 423 -14.48 25.05 -5.34
C PRO A 423 -15.33 25.39 -6.57
N THR A 424 -16.64 25.55 -6.37
CA THR A 424 -17.61 25.74 -7.46
C THR A 424 -17.20 26.84 -8.44
N ARG A 425 -17.09 26.49 -9.73
CA ARG A 425 -16.71 27.39 -10.84
C ARG A 425 -17.76 27.46 -11.93
N GLY A 426 -18.88 26.78 -11.76
CA GLY A 426 -19.93 26.72 -12.78
C GLY A 426 -19.58 25.79 -13.95
N ILE A 427 -18.68 24.82 -13.75
CA ILE A 427 -18.31 23.79 -14.72
C ILE A 427 -18.98 22.48 -14.29
N GLY A 428 -20.13 22.18 -14.85
CA GLY A 428 -20.95 21.02 -14.46
C GLY A 428 -20.51 19.73 -15.15
N ASP A 429 -21.14 18.64 -14.74
CA ASP A 429 -20.87 17.29 -15.23
C ASP A 429 -21.08 17.15 -16.76
N THR A 430 -22.02 17.88 -17.32
CA THR A 430 -22.25 17.89 -18.77
C THR A 430 -21.04 18.42 -19.53
N THR A 431 -20.43 19.49 -19.06
CA THR A 431 -19.21 20.04 -19.67
C THR A 431 -18.03 19.08 -19.50
N VAL A 432 -17.87 18.49 -18.33
CA VAL A 432 -16.84 17.46 -18.07
C VAL A 432 -17.05 16.26 -18.99
N GLY A 433 -18.30 15.83 -19.20
CA GLY A 433 -18.63 14.75 -20.14
C GLY A 433 -18.23 15.07 -21.58
N LYS A 434 -18.38 16.31 -22.03
CA LYS A 434 -17.93 16.78 -23.34
C LYS A 434 -16.40 16.76 -23.47
N LEU A 435 -15.69 17.16 -22.42
CA LEU A 435 -14.21 17.05 -22.38
C LEU A 435 -13.75 15.60 -22.48
N VAL A 436 -14.34 14.71 -21.71
CA VAL A 436 -14.02 13.27 -21.73
C VAL A 436 -14.33 12.67 -23.11
N GLY A 437 -15.47 13.02 -23.72
CA GLY A 437 -15.84 12.57 -25.07
C GLY A 437 -14.82 13.00 -26.12
N ALA A 438 -14.42 14.25 -26.13
CA ALA A 438 -13.40 14.76 -27.06
C ALA A 438 -12.04 14.11 -26.82
N ALA A 439 -11.61 13.98 -25.58
CA ALA A 439 -10.35 13.31 -25.25
C ALA A 439 -10.32 11.85 -25.71
N THR A 440 -11.41 11.14 -25.55
CA THR A 440 -11.55 9.74 -25.99
C THR A 440 -11.53 9.64 -27.53
N GLU A 441 -12.27 10.51 -28.22
CA GLU A 441 -12.35 10.53 -29.68
C GLU A 441 -10.99 10.79 -30.34
N TYR A 442 -10.23 11.75 -29.83
CA TYR A 442 -8.92 12.12 -30.37
C TYR A 442 -7.74 11.37 -29.74
N GLY A 443 -7.99 10.50 -28.75
CA GLY A 443 -6.94 9.73 -28.08
C GLY A 443 -5.93 10.58 -27.33
N VAL A 444 -6.36 11.67 -26.72
CA VAL A 444 -5.53 12.61 -25.96
C VAL A 444 -6.02 12.77 -24.51
N SER A 445 -5.23 13.40 -23.66
CA SER A 445 -5.64 13.67 -22.27
C SER A 445 -6.66 14.82 -22.19
N LEU A 446 -7.38 14.89 -21.07
CA LEU A 446 -8.31 15.99 -20.82
C LEU A 446 -7.61 17.36 -20.81
N TRP A 447 -6.40 17.42 -20.28
CA TRP A 447 -5.60 18.64 -20.26
C TRP A 447 -5.26 19.12 -21.68
N THR A 448 -4.93 18.20 -22.56
CA THR A 448 -4.67 18.54 -23.96
C THR A 448 -5.89 19.16 -24.63
N VAL A 449 -7.07 18.62 -24.41
CA VAL A 449 -8.34 19.20 -24.90
C VAL A 449 -8.58 20.58 -24.28
N LEU A 450 -8.34 20.71 -22.99
CA LEU A 450 -8.53 21.96 -22.24
C LEU A 450 -7.61 23.10 -22.73
N GLN A 451 -6.40 22.75 -23.18
CA GLN A 451 -5.45 23.72 -23.73
C GLN A 451 -5.88 24.29 -25.09
N ALA A 452 -6.57 23.50 -25.90
CA ALA A 452 -6.98 23.86 -27.27
C ALA A 452 -8.40 23.39 -27.60
N PRO A 453 -9.44 23.89 -26.91
CA PRO A 453 -10.81 23.38 -27.07
C PRO A 453 -11.35 23.46 -28.50
N LEU A 454 -10.93 24.48 -29.26
CA LEU A 454 -11.35 24.67 -30.65
C LEU A 454 -10.75 23.63 -31.61
N GLU A 455 -9.51 23.24 -31.38
CA GLU A 455 -8.85 22.21 -32.20
C GLU A 455 -9.50 20.84 -32.06
N TYR A 456 -10.09 20.57 -30.89
CA TYR A 456 -10.79 19.31 -30.60
C TYR A 456 -12.32 19.43 -30.76
N SER A 457 -12.79 20.48 -31.41
CA SER A 457 -14.20 20.68 -31.73
C SER A 457 -15.15 20.54 -30.54
N LEU A 458 -14.74 21.07 -29.38
CA LEU A 458 -15.50 20.96 -28.14
C LEU A 458 -16.83 21.74 -28.26
N PRO A 459 -18.01 21.11 -28.12
CA PRO A 459 -19.32 21.74 -28.31
C PRO A 459 -19.75 22.53 -27.09
N ILE A 460 -19.14 23.68 -26.84
CA ILE A 460 -19.41 24.58 -25.70
C ILE A 460 -19.69 26.01 -26.18
N ASN A 461 -20.45 26.75 -25.37
CA ASN A 461 -20.69 28.18 -25.61
C ASN A 461 -19.51 29.03 -25.05
N ASN A 462 -19.52 30.33 -25.40
CA ASN A 462 -18.48 31.26 -24.98
C ASN A 462 -18.35 31.42 -23.46
N GLY A 463 -19.47 31.37 -22.73
CA GLY A 463 -19.46 31.46 -21.26
C GLY A 463 -18.76 30.27 -20.62
N THR A 464 -19.04 29.07 -21.12
CA THR A 464 -18.36 27.82 -20.67
C THR A 464 -16.88 27.83 -21.08
N ALA A 465 -16.58 28.28 -22.30
CA ALA A 465 -15.20 28.38 -22.77
C ALA A 465 -14.37 29.32 -21.88
N LYS A 466 -14.94 30.42 -21.42
CA LYS A 466 -14.28 31.32 -20.46
C LYS A 466 -14.00 30.67 -19.11
N LYS A 467 -14.98 29.95 -18.56
CA LYS A 467 -14.80 29.22 -17.28
C LYS A 467 -13.69 28.18 -17.37
N LEU A 468 -13.62 27.43 -18.47
CA LEU A 468 -12.56 26.47 -18.73
C LEU A 468 -11.19 27.14 -18.89
N SER A 469 -11.15 28.26 -19.59
CA SER A 469 -9.93 29.06 -19.76
C SER A 469 -9.42 29.61 -18.44
N ASP A 470 -10.31 30.10 -17.58
CA ASP A 470 -9.96 30.62 -16.25
C ASP A 470 -9.37 29.51 -15.36
N PHE A 471 -9.98 28.32 -15.37
CA PHE A 471 -9.46 27.16 -14.66
C PHE A 471 -8.08 26.73 -15.19
N ARG A 472 -7.94 26.62 -16.49
CA ARG A 472 -6.65 26.32 -17.13
C ARG A 472 -5.56 27.29 -16.70
N SER A 473 -5.86 28.60 -16.77
CA SER A 473 -4.92 29.64 -16.38
C SER A 473 -4.51 29.55 -14.91
N LEU A 474 -5.44 29.21 -14.02
CA LEU A 474 -5.15 29.00 -12.60
C LEU A 474 -4.13 27.87 -12.41
N ILE A 475 -4.34 26.74 -13.07
CA ILE A 475 -3.42 25.59 -12.98
C ILE A 475 -2.06 25.92 -13.63
N GLU A 476 -2.04 26.59 -14.77
CA GLU A 476 -0.80 27.01 -15.42
C GLU A 476 0.05 27.94 -14.52
N VAL A 477 -0.60 28.85 -13.79
CA VAL A 477 0.08 29.69 -12.79
C VAL A 477 0.73 28.83 -11.70
N PHE A 478 0.00 27.85 -11.17
CA PHE A 478 0.55 26.95 -10.16
C PHE A 478 1.72 26.10 -10.69
N ILE A 479 1.64 25.64 -11.93
CA ILE A 479 2.74 24.90 -12.59
C ILE A 479 4.00 25.77 -12.69
N GLU A 480 3.86 27.03 -13.06
CA GLU A 480 5.01 27.96 -13.13
C GLU A 480 5.58 28.29 -11.74
N GLU A 481 4.70 28.49 -10.75
CA GLU A 481 5.15 28.76 -9.39
C GLU A 481 5.82 27.54 -8.74
N ASN A 482 5.45 26.32 -9.12
CA ASN A 482 6.11 25.09 -8.67
C ASN A 482 7.60 25.03 -9.03
N LYS A 483 8.03 25.74 -10.06
CA LYS A 483 9.44 25.83 -10.46
C LYS A 483 10.28 26.72 -9.55
N LYS A 484 9.64 27.57 -8.74
CA LYS A 484 10.28 28.64 -7.96
C LYS A 484 10.10 28.47 -6.46
N LEU A 485 8.96 27.96 -6.04
CA LEU A 485 8.56 27.84 -4.64
C LEU A 485 8.90 26.47 -4.05
N SER A 486 9.14 26.44 -2.75
CA SER A 486 9.17 25.17 -2.01
C SER A 486 7.79 24.54 -1.98
N ALA A 487 7.72 23.25 -1.65
CA ALA A 487 6.45 22.55 -1.55
C ALA A 487 5.51 23.17 -0.50
N GLU A 488 6.04 23.65 0.62
CA GLU A 488 5.30 24.35 1.67
C GLU A 488 4.70 25.67 1.17
N GLU A 489 5.52 26.50 0.52
CA GLU A 489 5.08 27.78 -0.05
C GLU A 489 4.04 27.58 -1.15
N LEU A 490 4.26 26.60 -2.03
CA LEU A 490 3.32 26.27 -3.09
C LEU A 490 1.99 25.77 -2.53
N ALA A 491 2.02 24.85 -1.54
CA ALA A 491 0.81 24.34 -0.91
C ALA A 491 -0.04 25.46 -0.29
N THR A 492 0.59 26.40 0.41
CA THR A 492 -0.06 27.57 0.98
C THR A 492 -0.68 28.45 -0.10
N LEU A 493 0.04 28.71 -1.18
CA LEU A 493 -0.46 29.47 -2.33
C LEU A 493 -1.67 28.80 -2.98
N VAL A 494 -1.60 27.49 -3.21
CA VAL A 494 -2.65 26.72 -3.87
C VAL A 494 -3.95 26.74 -3.08
N VAL A 495 -3.92 26.45 -1.78
CA VAL A 495 -5.14 26.41 -0.96
C VAL A 495 -5.81 27.77 -0.84
N LYS A 496 -5.03 28.84 -0.90
CA LYS A 496 -5.53 30.22 -0.86
C LYS A 496 -6.10 30.67 -2.21
N ARG A 497 -5.33 30.56 -3.29
CA ARG A 497 -5.74 31.06 -4.62
C ARG A 497 -6.76 30.21 -5.32
N SER A 498 -6.84 28.92 -5.02
CA SER A 498 -7.89 28.05 -5.55
C SER A 498 -9.27 28.35 -5.01
N GLY A 499 -9.35 29.02 -3.87
CA GLY A 499 -10.59 29.30 -3.15
C GLY A 499 -10.95 28.23 -2.11
N ILE A 500 -10.12 27.20 -1.90
CA ILE A 500 -10.40 26.12 -0.94
C ILE A 500 -10.52 26.66 0.49
N VAL A 501 -9.61 27.53 0.91
CA VAL A 501 -9.66 28.14 2.25
C VAL A 501 -10.98 28.88 2.43
N SER A 502 -11.36 29.73 1.47
CA SER A 502 -12.62 30.48 1.52
C SER A 502 -13.82 29.54 1.58
N ASP A 503 -13.85 28.49 0.80
CA ASP A 503 -14.94 27.50 0.76
C ASP A 503 -15.07 26.75 2.09
N LEU A 504 -13.99 26.22 2.64
CA LEU A 504 -14.01 25.46 3.88
C LEU A 504 -14.36 26.31 5.12
N PHE A 505 -13.92 27.57 5.16
CA PHE A 505 -14.16 28.44 6.31
C PHE A 505 -15.55 29.08 6.33
N GLN A 506 -16.36 28.89 5.29
CA GLN A 506 -17.78 29.28 5.28
C GLN A 506 -18.64 28.34 6.12
N ASP A 507 -18.27 27.09 6.22
CA ASP A 507 -18.98 26.07 7.00
C ASP A 507 -18.57 26.13 8.47
N ARG A 508 -19.46 26.59 9.31
CA ARG A 508 -19.26 26.71 10.77
C ARG A 508 -19.82 25.53 11.57
N SER A 509 -20.30 24.48 10.90
CA SER A 509 -20.75 23.26 11.55
C SER A 509 -19.56 22.52 12.20
N VAL A 510 -19.83 21.57 13.08
CA VAL A 510 -18.82 20.72 13.70
C VAL A 510 -18.03 19.97 12.61
N GLU A 511 -18.72 19.53 11.57
CA GLU A 511 -18.09 18.86 10.41
C GLU A 511 -17.19 19.83 9.63
N GLY A 512 -17.66 21.06 9.38
CA GLY A 512 -16.88 22.10 8.72
C GLY A 512 -15.61 22.47 9.47
N VAL A 513 -15.70 22.63 10.80
CA VAL A 513 -14.52 22.89 11.65
C VAL A 513 -13.52 21.72 11.57
N SER A 514 -14.01 20.48 11.60
CA SER A 514 -13.14 19.29 11.46
C SER A 514 -12.41 19.28 10.11
N LYS A 515 -13.06 19.65 9.01
CA LYS A 515 -12.42 19.77 7.70
C LYS A 515 -11.34 20.87 7.68
N GLN A 516 -11.58 21.99 8.33
CA GLN A 516 -10.60 23.08 8.47
C GLN A 516 -9.36 22.61 9.26
N GLU A 517 -9.58 21.92 10.37
CA GLU A 517 -8.48 21.33 11.17
C GLU A 517 -7.66 20.33 10.35
N ASN A 518 -8.32 19.49 9.54
CA ASN A 518 -7.64 18.55 8.66
C ASN A 518 -6.79 19.24 7.59
N LEU A 519 -7.28 20.37 7.04
CA LEU A 519 -6.48 21.18 6.11
C LEU A 519 -5.22 21.73 6.79
N GLN A 520 -5.35 22.26 7.99
CA GLN A 520 -4.21 22.77 8.78
C GLN A 520 -3.20 21.65 9.09
N GLU A 521 -3.68 20.47 9.45
CA GLU A 521 -2.85 19.29 9.69
C GLU A 521 -2.08 18.87 8.43
N LEU A 522 -2.70 18.89 7.26
CA LEU A 522 -2.04 18.61 5.99
C LEU A 522 -0.91 19.62 5.71
N LEU A 523 -1.19 20.90 5.85
CA LEU A 523 -0.18 21.95 5.61
C LEU A 523 0.98 21.85 6.60
N LYS A 524 0.70 21.55 7.86
CA LYS A 524 1.73 21.29 8.87
C LYS A 524 2.61 20.08 8.50
N GLY A 525 1.99 18.98 8.08
CA GLY A 525 2.72 17.80 7.64
C GLY A 525 3.62 18.04 6.43
N ILE A 526 3.20 18.90 5.50
CA ILE A 526 4.02 19.31 4.35
C ILE A 526 5.24 20.13 4.83
N ALA A 527 5.03 21.08 5.75
CA ALA A 527 6.12 21.90 6.30
C ALA A 527 7.17 21.03 7.02
N GLU A 528 6.72 20.12 7.90
CA GLU A 528 7.59 19.18 8.59
C GLU A 528 8.37 18.29 7.62
N PHE A 529 7.74 17.81 6.55
CA PHE A 529 8.41 17.03 5.51
C PHE A 529 9.51 17.86 4.80
N CYS A 530 9.23 19.12 4.48
CA CYS A 530 10.19 20.01 3.86
C CYS A 530 11.40 20.25 4.78
N GLU A 531 11.16 20.42 6.07
CA GLU A 531 12.23 20.61 7.06
C GLU A 531 13.15 19.40 7.13
N ILE A 532 12.57 18.19 7.26
CA ILE A 532 13.32 16.94 7.26
C ILE A 532 14.18 16.80 6.00
N ARG A 533 13.63 17.13 4.82
CA ARG A 533 14.36 17.05 3.55
C ARG A 533 15.50 18.06 3.45
N ARG A 534 15.35 19.25 4.00
CA ARG A 534 16.44 20.23 4.08
C ARG A 534 17.58 19.76 4.97
N GLU A 535 17.28 19.08 6.07
CA GLU A 535 18.29 18.50 6.95
C GLU A 535 19.02 17.29 6.32
N GLU A 536 18.37 16.58 5.42
CA GLU A 536 18.97 15.46 4.69
C GLU A 536 19.91 15.87 3.54
N GLY A 537 19.89 17.14 3.12
CA GLY A 537 20.68 17.68 1.99
C GLY A 537 20.02 17.37 0.67
#